data_e7b5387ccca2862754c4faab968cb715
#
_entry.id   e7b5387ccca2862754c4faab968cb715
#
_cell.length_a   1.000
_cell.length_b   1.000
_cell.length_c   1.000
_cell.angle_alpha   90.00
_cell.angle_beta   90.00
_cell.angle_gamma   90.00
#
_symmetry.space_group_name_H-M   'P 1'
#
loop_
_entity.id
_entity.type
_entity.pdbx_description
1 polymer ?
#
loop_
_entity_poly.entity_id
_entity_poly.type
_entity_poly.pdbx_seq_one_letter_code
_entity_poly.pdbx_strand_id
1 'polypeptide(L)'
;MNKSIVILGGGTAGWMSALFFKKAYPQSKVTVVESEEIGIIGVGESTTPYFIEMLDFLDINVLDILKASDIAFKTGVKFDGWGKSIFYHPFNLNDEHYNHDTALIQYYLKNKNTNVFKTLNPLVAITEQGKIQKIKKNLPHNDFAVHIDACKTSIALKSIALSRGIQLVQGVVGSVDVKDNNVASLILNSGYRVCGDFFVDCSGFNRVLANKFNIKFLKFNDLLTNTAIPCPIKKTFFEPYTTAKTLNYGWTWKIPTHSRTGTGYVFSRDYTDTDSAKKEFYTYLKTVTDEEINLNKIIFFETGTLEKIHFNNVLAVGLASHFLEPLEGTSLAISVIILFEFIKQKEDFNNKVLQKILQIKDFIVLHYLTKKTQSNFWLDASKKARENNLIQKLLSSKTLNFDLFKDNDHYFSFLNHLNFLQNLDAIDTNTSVSTEHYKTDFNYKELLKSKAWHYSHVKNAVDYKTYYEQFL
;
A
#
# COMPACT_ATOMS: atom_id res chain seq x y z
N MET A 1 -22.67 18.82 2.29
CA MET A 1 -22.04 19.99 1.63
C MET A 1 -22.74 20.24 0.30
N ASN A 2 -23.19 21.43 0.02
CA ASN A 2 -23.61 21.84 -1.33
C ASN A 2 -22.56 22.85 -1.82
N LYS A 3 -21.41 22.36 -2.28
CA LYS A 3 -20.22 23.17 -2.59
C LYS A 3 -19.67 22.82 -3.96
N SER A 4 -18.90 23.75 -4.53
CA SER A 4 -18.05 23.50 -5.67
C SER A 4 -16.72 22.93 -5.19
N ILE A 5 -16.42 21.65 -5.56
CA ILE A 5 -15.22 20.93 -5.17
C ILE A 5 -14.32 20.79 -6.39
N VAL A 6 -13.08 21.22 -6.29
CA VAL A 6 -12.08 21.16 -7.36
C VAL A 6 -10.97 20.19 -6.98
N ILE A 7 -10.74 19.18 -7.81
CA ILE A 7 -9.68 18.19 -7.66
C ILE A 7 -8.54 18.58 -8.60
N LEU A 8 -7.35 18.82 -8.08
CA LEU A 8 -6.15 19.10 -8.87
C LEU A 8 -5.33 17.84 -9.08
N GLY A 9 -5.32 17.32 -10.29
CA GLY A 9 -4.58 16.13 -10.71
C GLY A 9 -5.49 15.00 -11.21
N GLY A 10 -5.16 14.43 -12.36
CA GLY A 10 -5.93 13.39 -13.08
C GLY A 10 -5.35 11.97 -12.92
N GLY A 11 -4.50 11.70 -11.92
CA GLY A 11 -4.04 10.35 -11.61
C GLY A 11 -5.08 9.50 -10.87
N THR A 12 -4.72 8.27 -10.51
CA THR A 12 -5.59 7.33 -9.76
C THR A 12 -6.18 7.98 -8.50
N ALA A 13 -5.35 8.66 -7.70
CA ALA A 13 -5.80 9.33 -6.47
C ALA A 13 -6.78 10.47 -6.78
N GLY A 14 -6.58 11.22 -7.86
CA GLY A 14 -7.45 12.33 -8.25
C GLY A 14 -8.83 11.88 -8.70
N TRP A 15 -8.91 10.91 -9.62
CA TRP A 15 -10.20 10.38 -10.08
C TRP A 15 -10.93 9.61 -8.98
N MET A 16 -10.21 8.85 -8.15
CA MET A 16 -10.77 8.20 -6.96
C MET A 16 -11.36 9.25 -6.00
N SER A 17 -10.63 10.33 -5.71
CA SER A 17 -11.13 11.43 -4.87
C SER A 17 -12.37 12.11 -5.47
N ALA A 18 -12.38 12.35 -6.77
CA ALA A 18 -13.51 12.96 -7.47
C ALA A 18 -14.79 12.11 -7.35
N LEU A 19 -14.68 10.82 -7.61
CA LEU A 19 -15.76 9.85 -7.41
C LEU A 19 -16.22 9.78 -5.96
N PHE A 20 -15.27 9.77 -5.02
CA PHE A 20 -15.54 9.76 -3.59
C PHE A 20 -16.34 10.99 -3.15
N PHE A 21 -15.91 12.19 -3.51
CA PHE A 21 -16.63 13.41 -3.16
C PHE A 21 -18.00 13.50 -3.83
N LYS A 22 -18.14 13.03 -5.07
CA LYS A 22 -19.43 12.96 -5.75
C LYS A 22 -20.40 11.99 -5.06
N LYS A 23 -19.91 10.85 -4.57
CA LYS A 23 -20.72 9.89 -3.80
C LYS A 23 -21.08 10.41 -2.42
N ALA A 24 -20.10 10.95 -1.68
CA ALA A 24 -20.30 11.48 -0.32
C ALA A 24 -21.16 12.75 -0.28
N TYR A 25 -21.11 13.57 -1.34
CA TYR A 25 -21.85 14.84 -1.45
C TYR A 25 -22.53 14.95 -2.82
N PRO A 26 -23.63 14.23 -3.07
CA PRO A 26 -24.26 14.10 -4.39
C PRO A 26 -24.67 15.44 -5.02
N GLN A 27 -25.02 16.42 -4.19
CA GLN A 27 -25.46 17.77 -4.62
C GLN A 27 -24.28 18.70 -4.94
N SER A 28 -23.04 18.31 -4.64
CA SER A 28 -21.86 19.12 -4.93
C SER A 28 -21.48 19.03 -6.41
N LYS A 29 -21.04 20.19 -6.95
CA LYS A 29 -20.39 20.23 -8.24
C LYS A 29 -18.95 19.79 -8.05
N VAL A 30 -18.52 18.72 -8.73
CA VAL A 30 -17.14 18.23 -8.70
C VAL A 30 -16.48 18.46 -10.04
N THR A 31 -15.31 19.08 -10.03
CA THR A 31 -14.51 19.38 -11.23
C THR A 31 -13.09 18.84 -11.03
N VAL A 32 -12.58 18.07 -11.97
CA VAL A 32 -11.17 17.64 -12.01
C VAL A 32 -10.39 18.54 -12.96
N VAL A 33 -9.25 19.02 -12.53
CA VAL A 33 -8.27 19.72 -13.35
C VAL A 33 -7.09 18.78 -13.60
N GLU A 34 -6.87 18.39 -14.85
CA GLU A 34 -5.75 17.51 -15.24
C GLU A 34 -4.99 18.05 -16.43
N SER A 35 -3.77 17.58 -16.63
CA SER A 35 -2.97 17.89 -17.79
C SER A 35 -2.35 16.63 -18.39
N GLU A 36 -2.55 16.43 -19.68
CA GLU A 36 -1.91 15.35 -20.44
C GLU A 36 -0.38 15.55 -20.57
N GLU A 37 0.08 16.81 -20.51
CA GLU A 37 1.52 17.15 -20.59
C GLU A 37 2.31 16.65 -19.39
N ILE A 38 1.71 16.66 -18.18
CA ILE A 38 2.38 16.21 -16.95
C ILE A 38 2.41 14.68 -16.87
N GLY A 39 1.39 14.02 -17.40
CA GLY A 39 1.24 12.57 -17.39
C GLY A 39 1.02 11.98 -15.99
N ILE A 40 1.03 10.66 -15.92
CA ILE A 40 0.82 9.88 -14.69
C ILE A 40 2.12 9.16 -14.34
N ILE A 41 2.52 9.22 -13.07
CA ILE A 41 3.61 8.39 -12.54
C ILE A 41 3.06 6.97 -12.37
N GLY A 42 3.05 6.20 -13.46
CA GLY A 42 2.59 4.82 -13.47
C GLY A 42 3.76 3.85 -13.62
N VAL A 43 3.94 2.97 -12.65
CA VAL A 43 5.03 1.96 -12.65
C VAL A 43 4.52 0.53 -12.52
N GLY A 44 3.20 0.34 -12.51
CA GLY A 44 2.50 -0.84 -12.00
C GLY A 44 2.35 -0.70 -10.48
N GLU A 45 1.11 -0.72 -10.00
CA GLU A 45 0.83 -0.51 -8.59
C GLU A 45 0.23 -1.76 -7.98
N SER A 46 0.72 -2.07 -6.80
CA SER A 46 0.14 -3.06 -5.90
C SER A 46 -0.79 -2.33 -4.94
N THR A 47 -2.01 -2.85 -4.77
CA THR A 47 -2.98 -2.28 -3.84
C THR A 47 -3.10 -3.13 -2.57
N THR A 48 -3.96 -2.69 -1.66
CA THR A 48 -4.39 -3.42 -0.46
C THR A 48 -5.90 -3.57 -0.47
N PRO A 49 -6.51 -4.36 0.44
CA PRO A 49 -7.96 -4.50 0.52
C PRO A 49 -8.73 -3.18 0.63
N TYR A 50 -8.13 -2.12 1.19
CA TYR A 50 -8.73 -0.78 1.24
C TYR A 50 -9.10 -0.21 -0.14
N PHE A 51 -8.39 -0.61 -1.19
CA PHE A 51 -8.75 -0.21 -2.54
C PHE A 51 -10.06 -0.89 -2.99
N ILE A 52 -10.27 -2.15 -2.62
CA ILE A 52 -11.53 -2.87 -2.90
C ILE A 52 -12.68 -2.24 -2.11
N GLU A 53 -12.46 -1.93 -0.82
CA GLU A 53 -13.42 -1.21 0.02
C GLU A 53 -13.81 0.14 -0.59
N MET A 54 -12.85 0.88 -1.14
CA MET A 54 -13.12 2.12 -1.85
C MET A 54 -13.96 1.88 -3.11
N LEU A 55 -13.65 0.88 -3.93
CA LEU A 55 -14.45 0.57 -5.12
C LEU A 55 -15.90 0.23 -4.76
N ASP A 56 -16.10 -0.53 -3.69
CA ASP A 56 -17.45 -0.85 -3.19
C ASP A 56 -18.18 0.38 -2.68
N PHE A 57 -17.51 1.21 -1.87
CA PHE A 57 -18.09 2.49 -1.46
C PHE A 57 -18.52 3.33 -2.67
N LEU A 58 -17.77 3.25 -3.77
CA LEU A 58 -18.06 3.96 -5.01
C LEU A 58 -19.12 3.26 -5.90
N ASP A 59 -19.69 2.13 -5.48
CA ASP A 59 -20.56 1.26 -6.31
C ASP A 59 -19.87 0.88 -7.64
N ILE A 60 -18.60 0.51 -7.58
CA ILE A 60 -17.81 0.02 -8.72
C ILE A 60 -17.41 -1.43 -8.45
N ASN A 61 -17.95 -2.36 -9.24
CA ASN A 61 -17.51 -3.74 -9.15
C ASN A 61 -16.11 -3.88 -9.79
N VAL A 62 -15.15 -4.42 -9.04
CA VAL A 62 -13.78 -4.64 -9.53
C VAL A 62 -13.75 -5.49 -10.81
N LEU A 63 -14.68 -6.43 -10.97
CA LEU A 63 -14.76 -7.27 -12.15
C LEU A 63 -15.18 -6.49 -13.42
N ASP A 64 -15.98 -5.42 -13.25
CA ASP A 64 -16.43 -4.59 -14.38
C ASP A 64 -15.29 -3.74 -14.97
N ILE A 65 -14.28 -3.40 -14.14
CA ILE A 65 -13.12 -2.63 -14.58
C ILE A 65 -11.87 -3.49 -14.82
N LEU A 66 -11.96 -4.81 -14.58
CA LEU A 66 -10.80 -5.71 -14.61
C LEU A 66 -10.01 -5.62 -15.91
N LYS A 67 -10.68 -5.75 -17.06
CA LYS A 67 -10.03 -5.69 -18.38
C LYS A 67 -9.53 -4.27 -18.69
N ALA A 68 -10.38 -3.26 -18.46
CA ALA A 68 -10.05 -1.87 -18.77
C ALA A 68 -8.86 -1.35 -17.98
N SER A 69 -8.68 -1.82 -16.75
CA SER A 69 -7.62 -1.39 -15.82
C SER A 69 -6.42 -2.34 -15.79
N ASP A 70 -6.39 -3.39 -16.60
CA ASP A 70 -5.33 -4.40 -16.62
C ASP A 70 -5.09 -5.04 -15.22
N ILE A 71 -6.19 -5.28 -14.51
CA ILE A 71 -6.16 -5.76 -13.11
C ILE A 71 -5.78 -7.24 -13.06
N ALA A 72 -4.99 -7.61 -12.05
CA ALA A 72 -4.80 -8.99 -11.61
C ALA A 72 -5.05 -9.09 -10.10
N PHE A 73 -5.56 -10.23 -9.62
CA PHE A 73 -5.84 -10.41 -8.20
C PHE A 73 -4.56 -10.60 -7.39
N LYS A 74 -4.58 -10.09 -6.16
CA LYS A 74 -3.48 -10.15 -5.21
C LYS A 74 -3.97 -10.65 -3.87
N THR A 75 -3.28 -11.64 -3.27
CA THR A 75 -3.59 -12.22 -1.97
C THR A 75 -2.56 -11.86 -0.89
N GLY A 76 -1.46 -11.23 -1.27
CA GLY A 76 -0.40 -10.84 -0.34
C GLY A 76 0.89 -10.42 -1.03
N VAL A 77 1.98 -10.44 -0.28
CA VAL A 77 3.34 -10.13 -0.74
C VAL A 77 4.27 -11.29 -0.41
N LYS A 78 5.09 -11.67 -1.39
CA LYS A 78 6.19 -12.63 -1.25
C LYS A 78 7.48 -11.88 -0.99
N PHE A 79 8.17 -12.23 0.08
CA PHE A 79 9.45 -11.68 0.47
C PHE A 79 10.58 -12.68 0.17
N ASP A 80 11.45 -12.32 -0.77
CA ASP A 80 12.60 -13.14 -1.19
C ASP A 80 13.90 -12.46 -0.75
N GLY A 81 14.67 -13.15 0.04
CA GLY A 81 15.95 -12.68 0.54
C GLY A 81 15.87 -11.73 1.75
N TRP A 82 14.72 -11.41 2.30
CA TRP A 82 14.58 -10.56 3.48
C TRP A 82 14.91 -11.27 4.79
N GLY A 83 14.49 -12.49 4.94
CA GLY A 83 14.70 -13.35 6.12
C GLY A 83 15.56 -14.58 5.82
N LYS A 84 15.51 -15.58 6.70
CA LYS A 84 16.22 -16.86 6.53
C LYS A 84 15.75 -17.65 5.30
N SER A 85 14.48 -17.53 4.97
CA SER A 85 13.84 -18.20 3.83
C SER A 85 12.87 -17.24 3.14
N ILE A 86 12.35 -17.64 1.99
CA ILE A 86 11.21 -16.99 1.38
C ILE A 86 10.00 -17.12 2.32
N PHE A 87 9.28 -16.02 2.52
CA PHE A 87 8.04 -16.01 3.29
C PHE A 87 6.99 -15.14 2.61
N TYR A 88 5.75 -15.24 3.09
CA TYR A 88 4.61 -14.52 2.55
C TYR A 88 3.95 -13.69 3.64
N HIS A 89 3.53 -12.49 3.27
CA HIS A 89 2.65 -11.66 4.06
C HIS A 89 1.28 -11.64 3.37
N PRO A 90 0.35 -12.51 3.80
CA PRO A 90 -0.98 -12.57 3.22
C PRO A 90 -1.84 -11.41 3.73
N PHE A 91 -2.89 -11.06 3.00
CA PHE A 91 -3.99 -10.30 3.57
C PHE A 91 -4.73 -11.15 4.61
N ASN A 92 -5.68 -10.54 5.34
CA ASN A 92 -6.49 -11.25 6.33
C ASN A 92 -5.72 -11.82 7.52
N LEU A 93 -4.74 -11.07 8.02
CA LEU A 93 -4.21 -11.24 9.37
C LEU A 93 -4.95 -10.33 10.37
N ASN A 94 -6.18 -9.90 10.06
CA ASN A 94 -6.98 -8.99 10.87
C ASN A 94 -7.96 -9.73 11.79
N ASP A 95 -8.16 -9.15 12.97
CA ASP A 95 -8.75 -9.76 14.16
C ASP A 95 -10.25 -10.03 14.10
N GLU A 96 -11.00 -9.36 13.23
CA GLU A 96 -12.46 -9.37 13.27
C GLU A 96 -13.11 -10.71 12.86
N HIS A 97 -12.40 -11.54 12.09
CA HIS A 97 -12.94 -12.83 11.63
C HIS A 97 -12.42 -14.04 12.43
N TYR A 98 -11.50 -13.79 13.36
CA TYR A 98 -10.78 -14.85 14.05
C TYR A 98 -10.77 -14.65 15.58
N ASN A 99 -11.62 -15.36 16.27
CA ASN A 99 -11.26 -15.89 17.60
C ASN A 99 -9.99 -16.77 17.53
N HIS A 100 -9.28 -16.69 16.38
CA HIS A 100 -8.13 -17.51 16.02
C HIS A 100 -6.80 -16.91 16.45
N ASP A 101 -6.75 -15.61 16.75
CA ASP A 101 -5.54 -14.98 17.21
C ASP A 101 -5.02 -15.63 18.47
N THR A 102 -5.92 -15.99 19.38
CA THR A 102 -5.60 -16.73 20.58
C THR A 102 -5.03 -18.11 20.25
N ALA A 103 -5.60 -18.83 19.27
CA ALA A 103 -5.13 -20.15 18.87
C ALA A 103 -3.79 -20.08 18.12
N LEU A 104 -3.58 -19.06 17.27
CA LEU A 104 -2.32 -18.78 16.59
C LEU A 104 -1.22 -18.42 17.58
N ILE A 105 -1.50 -17.52 18.52
CA ILE A 105 -0.56 -17.12 19.56
C ILE A 105 -0.22 -18.32 20.46
N GLN A 106 -1.21 -19.07 20.92
CA GLN A 106 -1.00 -20.25 21.73
C GLN A 106 -0.19 -21.35 20.99
N TYR A 107 -0.48 -21.55 19.71
CA TYR A 107 0.26 -22.49 18.88
C TYR A 107 1.72 -22.03 18.68
N TYR A 108 1.93 -20.73 18.44
CA TYR A 108 3.27 -20.11 18.40
C TYR A 108 4.03 -20.35 19.71
N LEU A 109 3.42 -20.03 20.84
CA LEU A 109 4.04 -20.23 22.15
C LEU A 109 4.48 -21.67 22.39
N LYS A 110 3.70 -22.65 21.92
CA LYS A 110 3.98 -24.07 22.09
C LYS A 110 4.98 -24.61 21.07
N ASN A 111 5.03 -24.05 19.86
CA ASN A 111 5.80 -24.56 18.71
C ASN A 111 6.72 -23.48 18.12
N LYS A 112 7.51 -22.83 18.96
CA LYS A 112 8.36 -21.68 18.63
C LYS A 112 9.27 -21.82 17.40
N ASN A 113 9.61 -23.05 17.02
CA ASN A 113 10.50 -23.36 15.89
C ASN A 113 9.78 -23.58 14.56
N THR A 114 8.43 -23.52 14.53
CA THR A 114 7.65 -23.75 13.31
C THR A 114 7.14 -22.44 12.74
N ASN A 115 7.06 -22.34 11.41
CA ASN A 115 6.38 -21.20 10.77
C ASN A 115 4.87 -21.35 11.03
N VAL A 116 4.40 -20.67 12.06
CA VAL A 116 3.02 -20.72 12.54
C VAL A 116 2.05 -20.25 11.46
N PHE A 117 2.41 -19.19 10.74
CA PHE A 117 1.56 -18.61 9.70
C PHE A 117 1.36 -19.57 8.53
N LYS A 118 2.40 -20.27 8.11
CA LYS A 118 2.28 -21.30 7.07
C LYS A 118 1.36 -22.45 7.48
N THR A 119 1.34 -22.77 8.77
CA THR A 119 0.58 -23.92 9.29
C THR A 119 -0.89 -23.59 9.56
N LEU A 120 -1.19 -22.37 9.95
CA LEU A 120 -2.53 -21.98 10.41
C LEU A 120 -3.23 -20.96 9.50
N ASN A 121 -2.50 -20.17 8.71
CA ASN A 121 -3.12 -19.26 7.75
C ASN A 121 -3.24 -19.93 6.37
N PRO A 122 -4.45 -20.23 5.89
CA PRO A 122 -4.64 -20.90 4.60
C PRO A 122 -4.19 -20.06 3.42
N LEU A 123 -4.22 -18.72 3.52
CA LEU A 123 -3.79 -17.84 2.44
C LEU A 123 -2.29 -17.98 2.17
N VAL A 124 -1.45 -18.20 3.20
CA VAL A 124 -0.03 -18.49 2.99
C VAL A 124 0.13 -19.75 2.17
N ALA A 125 -0.54 -20.85 2.58
CA ALA A 125 -0.43 -22.14 1.89
C ALA A 125 -1.03 -22.12 0.47
N ILE A 126 -2.12 -21.39 0.27
CA ILE A 126 -2.79 -21.20 -1.03
C ILE A 126 -1.88 -20.40 -1.96
N THR A 127 -1.34 -19.29 -1.47
CA THR A 127 -0.46 -18.39 -2.23
C THR A 127 0.85 -19.09 -2.64
N GLU A 128 1.47 -19.88 -1.74
CA GLU A 128 2.65 -20.69 -2.07
C GLU A 128 2.40 -21.67 -3.21
N GLN A 129 1.17 -22.21 -3.31
CA GLN A 129 0.78 -23.15 -4.36
C GLN A 129 0.36 -22.47 -5.68
N GLY A 130 0.44 -21.13 -5.77
CA GLY A 130 -0.05 -20.40 -6.95
C GLY A 130 -1.57 -20.48 -7.12
N LYS A 131 -2.30 -20.68 -6.03
CA LYS A 131 -3.76 -20.80 -6.01
C LYS A 131 -4.41 -19.53 -5.45
N ILE A 132 -5.73 -19.46 -5.63
CA ILE A 132 -6.57 -18.40 -5.07
C ILE A 132 -7.89 -18.99 -4.59
N GLN A 133 -8.53 -18.35 -3.63
CA GLN A 133 -9.92 -18.62 -3.32
C GLN A 133 -10.83 -17.98 -4.37
N LYS A 134 -11.92 -18.66 -4.74
CA LYS A 134 -12.91 -18.08 -5.67
C LYS A 134 -13.51 -16.82 -5.07
N ILE A 135 -13.33 -15.70 -5.75
CA ILE A 135 -13.91 -14.42 -5.35
C ILE A 135 -15.42 -14.50 -5.57
N LYS A 136 -16.20 -14.34 -4.52
CA LYS A 136 -17.67 -14.31 -4.57
C LYS A 136 -18.10 -12.84 -4.51
N LYS A 137 -19.26 -12.51 -5.11
CA LYS A 137 -19.82 -11.14 -5.08
C LYS A 137 -19.98 -10.52 -3.68
N ASN A 138 -20.02 -11.35 -2.63
CA ASN A 138 -20.23 -10.95 -1.24
C ASN A 138 -19.10 -11.43 -0.31
N LEU A 139 -17.84 -11.56 -0.82
CA LEU A 139 -16.72 -11.87 0.06
C LEU A 139 -16.40 -10.68 0.97
N PRO A 140 -16.01 -10.95 2.22
CA PRO A 140 -15.39 -9.92 3.04
C PRO A 140 -14.20 -9.34 2.27
N HIS A 141 -14.14 -8.01 2.16
CA HIS A 141 -13.18 -7.29 1.31
C HIS A 141 -11.72 -7.43 1.77
N ASN A 142 -11.48 -8.09 2.89
CA ASN A 142 -10.17 -8.18 3.53
C ASN A 142 -9.27 -9.32 3.00
N ASP A 143 -9.81 -10.21 2.15
CA ASP A 143 -9.10 -11.43 1.73
C ASP A 143 -8.24 -11.24 0.47
N PHE A 144 -8.48 -10.19 -0.30
CA PHE A 144 -7.76 -9.93 -1.53
C PHE A 144 -7.63 -8.43 -1.83
N ALA A 145 -6.66 -8.12 -2.66
CA ALA A 145 -6.48 -6.83 -3.30
C ALA A 145 -6.24 -7.07 -4.79
N VAL A 146 -5.70 -6.07 -5.47
CA VAL A 146 -5.40 -6.16 -6.90
C VAL A 146 -4.05 -5.53 -7.22
N HIS A 147 -3.42 -6.04 -8.26
CA HIS A 147 -2.41 -5.34 -9.04
C HIS A 147 -3.10 -4.52 -10.11
N ILE A 148 -2.65 -3.32 -10.36
CA ILE A 148 -3.24 -2.42 -11.33
C ILE A 148 -2.17 -1.81 -12.25
N ASP A 149 -2.57 -1.48 -13.47
CA ASP A 149 -1.87 -0.48 -14.26
C ASP A 149 -2.42 0.90 -13.91
N ALA A 150 -1.62 1.75 -13.27
CA ALA A 150 -2.07 3.06 -12.80
C ALA A 150 -2.64 3.96 -13.91
N CYS A 151 -2.05 3.92 -15.11
CA CYS A 151 -2.54 4.71 -16.24
C CYS A 151 -3.90 4.19 -16.72
N LYS A 152 -4.03 2.88 -16.94
CA LYS A 152 -5.29 2.27 -17.39
C LYS A 152 -6.39 2.39 -16.33
N THR A 153 -6.04 2.21 -15.06
CA THR A 153 -6.99 2.37 -13.94
C THR A 153 -7.48 3.82 -13.84
N SER A 154 -6.58 4.78 -13.99
CA SER A 154 -6.95 6.20 -14.02
C SER A 154 -7.92 6.52 -15.17
N ILE A 155 -7.69 5.97 -16.38
CA ILE A 155 -8.58 6.12 -17.54
C ILE A 155 -9.95 5.50 -17.25
N ALA A 156 -10.01 4.31 -16.67
CA ALA A 156 -11.26 3.65 -16.32
C ALA A 156 -12.05 4.44 -15.27
N LEU A 157 -11.40 4.90 -14.20
CA LEU A 157 -12.03 5.74 -13.18
C LEU A 157 -12.51 7.08 -13.75
N LYS A 158 -11.72 7.71 -14.66
CA LYS A 158 -12.12 8.92 -15.40
C LYS A 158 -13.40 8.69 -16.19
N SER A 159 -13.49 7.60 -16.95
CA SER A 159 -14.69 7.27 -17.72
C SER A 159 -15.93 7.15 -16.84
N ILE A 160 -15.82 6.45 -15.72
CA ILE A 160 -16.90 6.32 -14.73
C ILE A 160 -17.24 7.69 -14.11
N ALA A 161 -16.23 8.50 -13.77
CA ALA A 161 -16.43 9.81 -13.19
C ALA A 161 -17.21 10.75 -14.13
N LEU A 162 -16.84 10.78 -15.41
CA LEU A 162 -17.53 11.59 -16.42
C LEU A 162 -18.98 11.12 -16.62
N SER A 163 -19.24 9.82 -16.66
CA SER A 163 -20.61 9.27 -16.77
C SER A 163 -21.49 9.62 -15.55
N ARG A 164 -20.89 9.92 -14.38
CA ARG A 164 -21.57 10.37 -13.17
C ARG A 164 -21.67 11.90 -13.05
N GLY A 165 -21.37 12.62 -14.13
CA GLY A 165 -21.52 14.08 -14.20
C GLY A 165 -20.40 14.87 -13.50
N ILE A 166 -19.25 14.26 -13.23
CA ILE A 166 -18.05 14.99 -12.79
C ILE A 166 -17.49 15.75 -13.99
N GLN A 167 -17.15 17.02 -13.78
CA GLN A 167 -16.63 17.89 -14.84
C GLN A 167 -15.12 17.74 -14.99
N LEU A 168 -14.63 17.88 -16.20
CA LEU A 168 -13.21 17.88 -16.53
C LEU A 168 -12.81 19.25 -17.10
N VAL A 169 -11.70 19.78 -16.60
CA VAL A 169 -10.99 20.92 -17.16
C VAL A 169 -9.58 20.48 -17.51
N GLN A 170 -9.22 20.58 -18.78
CA GLN A 170 -7.87 20.27 -19.27
C GLN A 170 -6.96 21.47 -19.18
N GLY A 171 -5.75 21.29 -18.63
CA GLY A 171 -4.70 22.29 -18.62
C GLY A 171 -3.74 22.20 -17.46
N VAL A 172 -2.57 22.81 -17.63
CA VAL A 172 -1.55 22.94 -16.59
C VAL A 172 -1.89 24.15 -15.71
N VAL A 173 -1.90 23.95 -14.39
CA VAL A 173 -2.04 25.04 -13.42
C VAL A 173 -0.73 25.82 -13.34
N GLY A 174 -0.76 27.08 -13.78
CA GLY A 174 0.38 27.98 -13.72
C GLY A 174 0.46 28.76 -12.40
N SER A 175 -0.68 29.08 -11.79
CA SER A 175 -0.70 29.76 -10.50
C SER A 175 -1.98 29.47 -9.70
N VAL A 176 -1.92 29.77 -8.40
CA VAL A 176 -3.02 29.60 -7.45
C VAL A 176 -3.37 30.97 -6.85
N ASP A 177 -4.63 31.36 -7.01
CA ASP A 177 -5.17 32.58 -6.43
C ASP A 177 -5.68 32.32 -5.01
N VAL A 178 -5.22 33.09 -4.05
CA VAL A 178 -5.56 32.94 -2.62
C VAL A 178 -6.22 34.22 -2.14
N LYS A 179 -7.37 34.06 -1.47
CA LYS A 179 -8.11 35.14 -0.83
C LYS A 179 -8.49 34.72 0.58
N ASP A 180 -8.29 35.63 1.55
CA ASP A 180 -8.60 35.38 2.97
C ASP A 180 -8.06 34.05 3.49
N ASN A 181 -6.80 33.75 3.14
CA ASN A 181 -6.10 32.54 3.49
C ASN A 181 -6.74 31.21 2.96
N ASN A 182 -7.59 31.29 1.93
CA ASN A 182 -8.20 30.18 1.24
C ASN A 182 -7.87 30.20 -0.25
N VAL A 183 -7.80 29.05 -0.90
CA VAL A 183 -7.74 28.99 -2.37
C VAL A 183 -9.07 29.52 -2.92
N ALA A 184 -9.01 30.52 -3.76
CA ALA A 184 -10.16 31.07 -4.47
C ALA A 184 -10.31 30.45 -5.87
N SER A 185 -9.19 30.28 -6.58
CA SER A 185 -9.18 29.66 -7.91
C SER A 185 -7.83 29.08 -8.28
N LEU A 186 -7.85 28.10 -9.19
CA LEU A 186 -6.68 27.66 -9.94
C LEU A 186 -6.65 28.43 -11.26
N ILE A 187 -5.49 28.95 -11.63
CA ILE A 187 -5.29 29.69 -12.88
C ILE A 187 -4.43 28.83 -13.80
N LEU A 188 -4.99 28.42 -14.92
CA LEU A 188 -4.27 27.62 -15.90
C LEU A 188 -3.30 28.51 -16.72
N ASN A 189 -2.32 27.91 -17.36
CA ASN A 189 -1.40 28.61 -18.26
C ASN A 189 -2.12 29.33 -19.42
N SER A 190 -3.31 28.85 -19.78
CA SER A 190 -4.21 29.55 -20.74
C SER A 190 -4.87 30.82 -20.21
N GLY A 191 -4.72 31.13 -18.92
CA GLY A 191 -5.44 32.19 -18.24
C GLY A 191 -6.84 31.80 -17.73
N TYR A 192 -7.33 30.63 -18.06
CA TYR A 192 -8.65 30.14 -17.59
C TYR A 192 -8.64 29.93 -16.07
N ARG A 193 -9.70 30.40 -15.40
CA ARG A 193 -9.85 30.28 -13.93
C ARG A 193 -10.84 29.20 -13.57
N VAL A 194 -10.42 28.29 -12.67
CA VAL A 194 -11.28 27.26 -12.07
C VAL A 194 -11.52 27.64 -10.60
N CYS A 195 -12.70 28.17 -10.32
CA CYS A 195 -13.12 28.60 -8.98
C CYS A 195 -13.74 27.40 -8.22
N GLY A 196 -13.59 27.40 -6.89
CA GLY A 196 -14.17 26.39 -6.01
C GLY A 196 -14.28 26.86 -4.57
N ASP A 197 -15.13 26.18 -3.80
CA ASP A 197 -15.26 26.41 -2.36
C ASP A 197 -14.29 25.49 -1.57
N PHE A 198 -13.95 24.34 -2.14
CA PHE A 198 -13.06 23.35 -1.55
C PHE A 198 -12.16 22.73 -2.62
N PHE A 199 -10.91 22.50 -2.27
CA PHE A 199 -9.90 21.98 -3.19
C PHE A 199 -9.27 20.69 -2.66
N VAL A 200 -8.99 19.75 -3.57
CA VAL A 200 -8.25 18.52 -3.24
C VAL A 200 -6.95 18.53 -4.04
N ASP A 201 -5.83 18.53 -3.33
CA ASP A 201 -4.49 18.48 -3.93
C ASP A 201 -4.10 17.03 -4.22
N CYS A 202 -4.22 16.61 -5.47
CA CYS A 202 -3.74 15.34 -6.01
C CYS A 202 -2.62 15.58 -7.04
N SER A 203 -1.86 16.67 -6.92
CA SER A 203 -0.82 17.09 -7.87
C SER A 203 0.49 16.28 -7.78
N GLY A 204 0.49 15.16 -7.06
CA GLY A 204 1.64 14.28 -6.93
C GLY A 204 2.78 14.92 -6.14
N PHE A 205 4.00 14.57 -6.46
CA PHE A 205 5.18 15.10 -5.76
C PHE A 205 5.35 16.63 -5.88
N ASN A 206 4.63 17.27 -6.79
CA ASN A 206 4.67 18.73 -6.95
C ASN A 206 4.00 19.44 -5.77
N ARG A 207 3.04 18.84 -5.05
CA ARG A 207 2.38 19.41 -3.85
C ARG A 207 1.94 20.85 -4.08
N VAL A 208 1.29 21.13 -5.21
CA VAL A 208 1.06 22.50 -5.71
C VAL A 208 0.35 23.38 -4.68
N LEU A 209 -0.72 22.86 -4.07
CA LEU A 209 -1.48 23.65 -3.08
C LEU A 209 -0.78 23.67 -1.71
N ALA A 210 -0.20 22.54 -1.28
CA ALA A 210 0.53 22.50 -0.04
C ALA A 210 1.75 23.46 -0.03
N ASN A 211 2.50 23.50 -1.14
CA ASN A 211 3.62 24.43 -1.31
C ASN A 211 3.16 25.90 -1.33
N LYS A 212 1.98 26.21 -1.91
CA LYS A 212 1.43 27.56 -1.89
C LYS A 212 1.20 28.10 -0.47
N PHE A 213 0.86 27.22 0.47
CA PHE A 213 0.64 27.57 1.89
C PHE A 213 1.85 27.28 2.77
N ASN A 214 3.01 26.93 2.20
CA ASN A 214 4.23 26.56 2.93
C ASN A 214 4.01 25.45 3.99
N ILE A 215 3.12 24.49 3.70
CA ILE A 215 2.91 23.33 4.57
C ILE A 215 4.17 22.46 4.54
N LYS A 216 4.75 22.21 5.71
CA LYS A 216 6.00 21.44 5.82
C LYS A 216 5.79 19.98 5.43
N PHE A 217 6.77 19.42 4.72
CA PHE A 217 6.88 17.99 4.48
C PHE A 217 7.84 17.39 5.50
N LEU A 218 7.31 16.52 6.35
CA LEU A 218 8.03 15.81 7.41
C LEU A 218 8.70 14.58 6.80
N LYS A 219 10.02 14.62 6.63
CA LYS A 219 10.80 13.50 6.08
C LYS A 219 10.92 12.37 7.09
N PHE A 220 10.88 11.14 6.60
CA PHE A 220 11.12 9.93 7.38
C PHE A 220 12.58 9.47 7.21
N ASN A 221 13.41 9.76 8.21
CA ASN A 221 14.85 9.48 8.16
C ASN A 221 15.20 8.01 8.49
N ASP A 222 14.21 7.19 8.79
CA ASP A 222 14.31 5.75 9.07
C ASP A 222 13.99 4.88 7.85
N LEU A 223 13.51 5.47 6.74
CA LEU A 223 13.36 4.85 5.44
C LEU A 223 14.45 5.39 4.50
N LEU A 224 15.45 4.56 4.19
CA LEU A 224 16.67 5.00 3.52
C LEU A 224 16.58 5.02 2.00
N THR A 225 15.56 4.42 1.41
CA THR A 225 15.36 4.42 -0.03
C THR A 225 14.88 5.78 -0.53
N ASN A 226 15.43 6.24 -1.68
CA ASN A 226 15.15 7.58 -2.22
C ASN A 226 15.10 7.63 -3.75
N THR A 227 15.25 6.48 -4.41
CA THR A 227 15.27 6.39 -5.88
C THR A 227 14.65 5.10 -6.36
N ALA A 228 13.95 5.16 -7.49
CA ALA A 228 13.40 3.99 -8.17
C ALA A 228 13.76 3.99 -9.65
N ILE A 229 14.06 2.80 -10.18
CA ILE A 229 14.23 2.53 -11.60
C ILE A 229 13.14 1.56 -12.03
N PRO A 230 12.01 2.03 -12.59
CA PRO A 230 10.98 1.15 -13.12
C PRO A 230 11.38 0.57 -14.47
N CYS A 231 11.09 -0.71 -14.69
CA CYS A 231 11.30 -1.40 -15.95
C CYS A 231 10.18 -2.42 -16.18
N PRO A 232 9.01 -2.01 -16.68
CA PRO A 232 7.96 -2.95 -17.01
C PRO A 232 8.40 -3.88 -18.13
N ILE A 233 8.07 -5.18 -18.01
CA ILE A 233 8.36 -6.22 -18.99
C ILE A 233 7.06 -6.77 -19.57
N LYS A 234 7.07 -7.23 -20.83
CA LYS A 234 5.90 -7.81 -21.50
C LYS A 234 5.53 -9.19 -20.96
N LYS A 235 6.54 -9.92 -20.44
CA LYS A 235 6.33 -11.24 -19.85
C LYS A 235 5.33 -11.16 -18.69
N THR A 236 4.28 -11.94 -18.75
CA THR A 236 3.26 -12.06 -17.71
C THR A 236 3.56 -13.24 -16.77
N PHE A 237 3.17 -13.10 -15.52
CA PHE A 237 3.26 -14.16 -14.52
C PHE A 237 1.89 -14.34 -13.88
N PHE A 238 1.47 -15.57 -13.75
CA PHE A 238 0.23 -15.89 -13.04
C PHE A 238 0.52 -16.15 -11.56
N GLU A 239 0.86 -15.09 -10.86
CA GLU A 239 1.20 -15.12 -9.44
C GLU A 239 0.24 -14.18 -8.69
N PRO A 240 -0.59 -14.70 -7.74
CA PRO A 240 -1.54 -13.88 -7.00
C PRO A 240 -0.87 -13.09 -5.88
N TYR A 241 0.36 -12.62 -6.08
CA TYR A 241 1.12 -11.86 -5.08
C TYR A 241 2.13 -10.92 -5.74
N THR A 242 2.44 -9.84 -5.03
CA THR A 242 3.62 -9.03 -5.33
C THR A 242 4.86 -9.78 -4.85
N THR A 243 5.96 -9.77 -5.61
CA THR A 243 7.24 -10.23 -5.10
C THR A 243 8.12 -9.04 -4.76
N ALA A 244 8.64 -8.98 -3.53
CA ALA A 244 9.66 -8.06 -3.07
C ALA A 244 10.96 -8.85 -2.85
N LYS A 245 11.99 -8.60 -3.68
CA LYS A 245 13.28 -9.30 -3.60
C LYS A 245 14.40 -8.34 -3.27
N THR A 246 15.23 -8.67 -2.28
CA THR A 246 16.36 -7.83 -1.90
C THR A 246 17.48 -7.87 -2.94
N LEU A 247 18.09 -6.70 -3.17
CA LEU A 247 19.39 -6.52 -3.84
C LEU A 247 20.38 -5.84 -2.86
N ASN A 248 21.57 -5.46 -3.32
CA ASN A 248 22.59 -4.95 -2.41
C ASN A 248 22.23 -3.60 -1.75
N TYR A 249 21.58 -2.70 -2.49
CA TYR A 249 21.32 -1.33 -2.00
C TYR A 249 19.84 -0.99 -1.90
N GLY A 250 18.98 -2.03 -1.82
CA GLY A 250 17.54 -1.89 -1.78
C GLY A 250 16.84 -3.18 -2.18
N TRP A 251 15.71 -3.07 -2.88
CA TRP A 251 14.87 -4.22 -3.23
C TRP A 251 14.11 -3.97 -4.54
N THR A 252 13.81 -5.07 -5.25
CA THR A 252 13.02 -5.04 -6.48
C THR A 252 11.59 -5.44 -6.20
N TRP A 253 10.67 -4.87 -6.98
CA TRP A 253 9.29 -5.36 -7.04
C TRP A 253 9.03 -6.11 -8.34
N LYS A 254 8.13 -7.09 -8.29
CA LYS A 254 7.50 -7.75 -9.43
C LYS A 254 6.00 -7.78 -9.18
N ILE A 255 5.25 -7.08 -10.02
CA ILE A 255 3.80 -6.87 -9.93
C ILE A 255 3.17 -7.36 -11.22
N PRO A 256 2.73 -8.62 -11.30
CA PRO A 256 2.04 -9.15 -12.47
C PRO A 256 0.68 -8.46 -12.65
N THR A 257 0.42 -7.94 -13.84
CA THR A 257 -0.92 -7.57 -14.29
C THR A 257 -1.35 -8.51 -15.41
N HIS A 258 -2.50 -8.27 -16.04
CA HIS A 258 -2.98 -9.12 -17.11
C HIS A 258 -2.06 -9.11 -18.35
N SER A 259 -1.67 -7.93 -18.82
CA SER A 259 -0.96 -7.79 -20.11
C SER A 259 0.55 -7.65 -19.98
N ARG A 260 1.08 -7.40 -18.78
CA ARG A 260 2.49 -7.15 -18.53
C ARG A 260 2.88 -7.44 -17.07
N THR A 261 4.14 -7.30 -16.75
CA THR A 261 4.59 -7.29 -15.36
C THR A 261 5.30 -5.99 -15.06
N GLY A 262 4.79 -5.25 -14.08
CA GLY A 262 5.50 -4.12 -13.51
C GLY A 262 6.71 -4.61 -12.72
N THR A 263 7.91 -4.19 -13.08
CA THR A 263 9.13 -4.44 -12.30
C THR A 263 9.87 -3.13 -12.07
N GLY A 264 10.68 -3.11 -11.04
CA GLY A 264 11.57 -2.00 -10.77
C GLY A 264 12.46 -2.25 -9.56
N TYR A 265 13.42 -1.37 -9.37
CA TYR A 265 14.37 -1.39 -8.27
C TYR A 265 14.26 -0.12 -7.45
N VAL A 266 13.97 -0.26 -6.17
CA VAL A 266 14.00 0.81 -5.16
C VAL A 266 15.34 0.71 -4.44
N PHE A 267 16.11 1.80 -4.40
CA PHE A 267 17.42 1.83 -3.78
C PHE A 267 17.75 3.19 -3.16
N SER A 268 18.87 3.24 -2.46
CA SER A 268 19.36 4.48 -1.86
C SER A 268 20.61 4.99 -2.61
N ARG A 269 20.53 6.22 -3.12
CA ARG A 269 21.66 6.92 -3.76
C ARG A 269 22.76 7.31 -2.77
N ASP A 270 22.50 7.25 -1.48
CA ASP A 270 23.48 7.55 -0.45
C ASP A 270 24.48 6.39 -0.29
N TYR A 271 24.18 5.21 -0.86
CA TYR A 271 24.99 3.99 -0.77
C TYR A 271 25.52 3.48 -2.10
N THR A 272 24.95 3.92 -3.22
CA THR A 272 25.38 3.53 -4.57
C THR A 272 25.00 4.60 -5.58
N ASP A 273 25.78 4.72 -6.65
CA ASP A 273 25.40 5.57 -7.77
C ASP A 273 24.35 4.90 -8.68
N THR A 274 23.73 5.71 -9.53
CA THR A 274 22.64 5.25 -10.41
C THR A 274 23.10 4.22 -11.44
N ASP A 275 24.32 4.32 -11.96
CA ASP A 275 24.81 3.41 -13.01
C ASP A 275 25.15 2.04 -12.41
N SER A 276 25.73 2.01 -11.22
CA SER A 276 25.95 0.79 -10.45
C SER A 276 24.61 0.10 -10.11
N ALA A 277 23.59 0.88 -9.69
CA ALA A 277 22.25 0.37 -9.43
C ALA A 277 21.59 -0.19 -10.70
N LYS A 278 21.72 0.49 -11.85
CA LYS A 278 21.23 -0.02 -13.15
C LYS A 278 21.89 -1.34 -13.53
N LYS A 279 23.22 -1.45 -13.36
CA LYS A 279 23.96 -2.67 -13.66
C LYS A 279 23.52 -3.85 -12.81
N GLU A 280 23.31 -3.62 -11.51
CA GLU A 280 22.81 -4.63 -10.59
C GLU A 280 21.38 -5.07 -10.98
N PHE A 281 20.50 -4.11 -11.24
CA PHE A 281 19.11 -4.37 -11.62
C PHE A 281 19.02 -5.07 -12.98
N TYR A 282 19.86 -4.68 -13.96
CA TYR A 282 19.96 -5.37 -15.25
C TYR A 282 20.34 -6.84 -15.08
N THR A 283 21.33 -7.14 -14.23
CA THR A 283 21.75 -8.52 -13.94
C THR A 283 20.61 -9.33 -13.33
N TYR A 284 19.86 -8.74 -12.41
CA TYR A 284 18.66 -9.38 -11.86
C TYR A 284 17.59 -9.61 -12.93
N LEU A 285 17.26 -8.60 -13.75
CA LEU A 285 16.23 -8.73 -14.78
C LEU A 285 16.53 -9.82 -15.80
N LYS A 286 17.80 -10.05 -16.13
CA LYS A 286 18.23 -11.17 -17.01
C LYS A 286 17.92 -12.55 -16.41
N THR A 287 17.68 -12.66 -15.11
CA THR A 287 17.18 -13.89 -14.51
C THR A 287 15.65 -14.04 -14.60
N VAL A 288 14.95 -12.95 -14.95
CA VAL A 288 13.47 -12.88 -14.98
C VAL A 288 12.93 -12.93 -16.41
N THR A 289 13.64 -12.26 -17.36
CA THR A 289 13.19 -12.13 -18.74
C THR A 289 14.36 -12.09 -19.71
N ASP A 290 14.13 -12.58 -20.93
CA ASP A 290 15.05 -12.49 -22.07
C ASP A 290 14.79 -11.24 -22.94
N GLU A 291 13.77 -10.42 -22.60
CA GLU A 291 13.43 -9.21 -23.33
C GLU A 291 14.56 -8.15 -23.29
N GLU A 292 14.47 -7.21 -24.23
CA GLU A 292 15.29 -6.01 -24.18
C GLU A 292 14.92 -5.17 -22.94
N ILE A 293 15.94 -4.77 -22.19
CA ILE A 293 15.78 -4.07 -20.91
C ILE A 293 16.11 -2.59 -21.12
N ASN A 294 15.14 -1.72 -20.78
CA ASN A 294 15.29 -0.27 -20.82
C ASN A 294 15.23 0.33 -19.40
N LEU A 295 16.36 0.84 -18.90
CA LEU A 295 16.52 1.43 -17.57
C LEU A 295 16.69 2.96 -17.62
N ASN A 296 16.12 3.64 -18.61
CA ASN A 296 16.31 5.09 -18.77
C ASN A 296 15.45 5.91 -17.81
N LYS A 297 14.29 5.39 -17.37
CA LYS A 297 13.41 6.10 -16.45
C LYS A 297 13.94 5.98 -15.02
N ILE A 298 14.15 7.13 -14.39
CA ILE A 298 14.58 7.23 -12.99
C ILE A 298 13.58 8.13 -12.27
N ILE A 299 13.15 7.73 -11.10
CA ILE A 299 12.23 8.48 -10.24
C ILE A 299 12.94 8.76 -8.93
N PHE A 300 13.15 10.04 -8.64
CA PHE A 300 13.64 10.50 -7.35
C PHE A 300 12.47 10.81 -6.45
N PHE A 301 12.57 10.41 -5.19
CA PHE A 301 11.51 10.67 -4.23
C PHE A 301 12.07 10.92 -2.83
N GLU A 302 11.22 11.51 -2.00
CA GLU A 302 11.44 11.64 -0.57
C GLU A 302 10.32 10.90 0.17
N THR A 303 10.69 10.08 1.15
CA THR A 303 9.73 9.47 2.06
C THR A 303 9.32 10.46 3.14
N GLY A 304 8.02 10.54 3.42
CA GLY A 304 7.51 11.51 4.40
C GLY A 304 6.01 11.76 4.24
N THR A 305 5.53 12.74 4.98
CA THR A 305 4.14 13.22 4.94
C THR A 305 4.08 14.72 5.18
N LEU A 306 3.01 15.37 4.74
CA LEU A 306 2.74 16.73 5.16
C LEU A 306 2.43 16.76 6.66
N GLU A 307 2.85 17.84 7.35
CA GLU A 307 2.50 18.08 8.77
C GLU A 307 1.00 18.31 8.96
N LYS A 308 0.32 18.80 7.92
CA LYS A 308 -1.13 19.01 7.87
C LYS A 308 -1.66 18.49 6.53
N ILE A 309 -2.55 17.52 6.58
CA ILE A 309 -3.20 16.92 5.42
C ILE A 309 -4.42 17.76 4.98
N HIS A 310 -5.15 18.29 5.96
CA HIS A 310 -6.24 19.25 5.74
C HIS A 310 -5.83 20.60 6.33
N PHE A 311 -5.83 21.62 5.51
CA PHE A 311 -5.49 22.99 5.86
C PHE A 311 -6.37 23.96 5.07
N ASN A 312 -6.88 24.98 5.74
CA ASN A 312 -7.78 25.95 5.14
C ASN A 312 -8.94 25.26 4.39
N ASN A 313 -9.15 25.54 3.12
CA ASN A 313 -10.11 24.85 2.27
C ASN A 313 -9.45 23.79 1.34
N VAL A 314 -8.33 23.21 1.75
CA VAL A 314 -7.56 22.22 0.96
C VAL A 314 -7.41 20.92 1.71
N LEU A 315 -7.65 19.79 1.03
CA LEU A 315 -7.29 18.44 1.45
C LEU A 315 -6.22 17.88 0.51
N ALA A 316 -5.08 17.45 1.03
CA ALA A 316 -4.05 16.79 0.24
C ALA A 316 -4.29 15.28 0.21
N VAL A 317 -4.21 14.65 -0.98
CA VAL A 317 -4.44 13.20 -1.18
C VAL A 317 -3.39 12.62 -2.13
N GLY A 318 -3.02 11.36 -1.94
CA GLY A 318 -2.02 10.69 -2.76
C GLY A 318 -0.60 11.21 -2.50
N LEU A 319 0.24 11.19 -3.53
CA LEU A 319 1.65 11.62 -3.42
C LEU A 319 1.81 13.10 -3.03
N ALA A 320 0.75 13.90 -3.14
CA ALA A 320 0.76 15.27 -2.65
C ALA A 320 0.76 15.34 -1.12
N SER A 321 0.15 14.37 -0.45
CA SER A 321 0.07 14.33 1.01
C SER A 321 1.20 13.54 1.67
N HIS A 322 1.57 12.39 1.10
CA HIS A 322 2.53 11.46 1.69
C HIS A 322 3.19 10.58 0.65
N PHE A 323 4.33 10.04 0.99
CA PHE A 323 4.93 8.90 0.31
C PHE A 323 5.83 8.12 1.28
N LEU A 324 5.66 6.82 1.35
CA LEU A 324 6.53 5.94 2.12
C LEU A 324 7.57 5.32 1.19
N GLU A 325 7.22 4.21 0.61
CA GLU A 325 7.91 3.51 -0.48
C GLU A 325 6.92 2.51 -1.10
N PRO A 326 7.22 1.90 -2.26
CA PRO A 326 6.27 0.98 -2.90
C PRO A 326 5.99 -0.31 -2.11
N LEU A 327 6.72 -0.59 -1.05
CA LEU A 327 6.57 -1.79 -0.23
C LEU A 327 5.15 -1.86 0.36
N GLU A 328 4.54 -3.05 0.33
CA GLU A 328 3.15 -3.32 0.78
C GLU A 328 2.03 -2.61 0.00
N GLY A 329 2.34 -1.67 -0.91
CA GLY A 329 1.31 -0.96 -1.69
C GLY A 329 0.45 0.00 -0.87
N THR A 330 1.02 0.61 0.16
CA THR A 330 0.32 1.41 1.17
C THR A 330 -0.11 2.80 0.71
N SER A 331 0.46 3.36 -0.37
CA SER A 331 0.17 4.75 -0.80
C SER A 331 -1.31 4.98 -1.15
N LEU A 332 -1.94 4.07 -1.90
CA LEU A 332 -3.38 4.17 -2.19
C LEU A 332 -4.22 3.92 -0.94
N ALA A 333 -3.81 2.99 -0.07
CA ALA A 333 -4.51 2.72 1.18
C ALA A 333 -4.56 3.96 2.09
N ILE A 334 -3.45 4.66 2.27
CA ILE A 334 -3.41 5.91 3.04
C ILE A 334 -4.33 6.97 2.40
N SER A 335 -4.37 7.04 1.07
CA SER A 335 -5.29 7.95 0.36
C SER A 335 -6.75 7.63 0.67
N VAL A 336 -7.11 6.33 0.71
CA VAL A 336 -8.44 5.88 1.11
C VAL A 336 -8.74 6.25 2.57
N ILE A 337 -7.79 6.01 3.48
CA ILE A 337 -7.92 6.39 4.89
C ILE A 337 -8.17 7.90 5.03
N ILE A 338 -7.40 8.73 4.34
CA ILE A 338 -7.56 10.20 4.35
C ILE A 338 -9.00 10.57 3.96
N LEU A 339 -9.52 10.00 2.88
CA LEU A 339 -10.86 10.31 2.38
C LEU A 339 -11.94 9.87 3.35
N PHE A 340 -11.88 8.65 3.88
CA PHE A 340 -12.87 8.15 4.86
C PHE A 340 -12.79 8.89 6.20
N GLU A 341 -11.60 9.21 6.71
CA GLU A 341 -11.49 10.01 7.92
C GLU A 341 -12.01 11.44 7.72
N PHE A 342 -11.84 12.02 6.52
CA PHE A 342 -12.31 13.37 6.21
C PHE A 342 -13.85 13.49 6.31
N ILE A 343 -14.61 12.52 5.80
CA ILE A 343 -16.08 12.59 5.86
C ILE A 343 -16.63 12.35 7.28
N LYS A 344 -15.86 11.76 8.19
CA LYS A 344 -16.24 11.61 9.60
C LYS A 344 -16.27 12.95 10.34
N GLN A 345 -15.71 14.02 9.76
CA GLN A 345 -15.72 15.40 10.27
C GLN A 345 -15.31 15.55 11.74
N LYS A 346 -14.30 14.78 12.17
CA LYS A 346 -13.79 14.83 13.55
C LYS A 346 -12.84 16.01 13.73
N GLU A 347 -12.92 16.68 14.87
CA GLU A 347 -12.10 17.86 15.20
C GLU A 347 -10.58 17.59 15.12
N ASP A 348 -10.14 16.36 15.38
CA ASP A 348 -8.73 15.98 15.41
C ASP A 348 -8.25 15.24 14.15
N PHE A 349 -8.79 15.60 12.98
CA PHE A 349 -8.52 14.94 11.71
C PHE A 349 -7.02 14.80 11.40
N ASN A 350 -6.27 15.91 11.43
CA ASN A 350 -4.86 15.91 11.05
C ASN A 350 -4.03 14.98 11.94
N ASN A 351 -4.22 15.03 13.26
CA ASN A 351 -3.49 14.19 14.18
C ASN A 351 -3.82 12.70 13.98
N LYS A 352 -5.10 12.37 13.78
CA LYS A 352 -5.52 10.98 13.52
C LYS A 352 -4.91 10.43 12.24
N VAL A 353 -4.97 11.19 11.15
CA VAL A 353 -4.37 10.77 9.89
C VAL A 353 -2.85 10.64 10.02
N LEU A 354 -2.19 11.61 10.66
CA LEU A 354 -0.76 11.54 10.91
C LEU A 354 -0.38 10.30 11.74
N GLN A 355 -1.12 10.00 12.80
CA GLN A 355 -0.91 8.80 13.62
C GLN A 355 -1.01 7.52 12.77
N LYS A 356 -2.03 7.39 11.91
CA LYS A 356 -2.18 6.24 11.02
C LYS A 356 -1.03 6.12 10.02
N ILE A 357 -0.57 7.24 9.44
CA ILE A 357 0.59 7.26 8.55
C ILE A 357 1.85 6.79 9.29
N LEU A 358 2.07 7.26 10.52
CA LEU A 358 3.22 6.86 11.34
C LEU A 358 3.18 5.38 11.72
N GLN A 359 2.01 4.84 12.06
CA GLN A 359 1.83 3.40 12.32
C GLN A 359 2.18 2.55 11.09
N ILE A 360 1.70 2.95 9.90
CA ILE A 360 2.02 2.29 8.64
C ILE A 360 3.53 2.40 8.35
N LYS A 361 4.12 3.59 8.54
CA LYS A 361 5.55 3.82 8.40
C LYS A 361 6.36 2.90 9.32
N ASP A 362 5.99 2.77 10.59
CA ASP A 362 6.68 1.92 11.56
C ASP A 362 6.63 0.44 11.14
N PHE A 363 5.52 -0.01 10.57
CA PHE A 363 5.42 -1.36 9.99
C PHE A 363 6.33 -1.53 8.77
N ILE A 364 6.43 -0.53 7.88
CA ILE A 364 7.38 -0.58 6.75
C ILE A 364 8.83 -0.63 7.25
N VAL A 365 9.16 0.17 8.27
CA VAL A 365 10.49 0.15 8.90
C VAL A 365 10.81 -1.23 9.49
N LEU A 366 9.81 -1.94 10.05
CA LEU A 366 9.98 -3.30 10.57
C LEU A 366 10.52 -4.28 9.53
N HIS A 367 10.20 -4.11 8.24
CA HIS A 367 10.72 -4.96 7.16
C HIS A 367 12.24 -4.94 7.07
N TYR A 368 12.85 -3.82 7.45
CA TYR A 368 14.31 -3.63 7.46
C TYR A 368 15.00 -4.20 8.70
N LEU A 369 14.27 -4.77 9.65
CA LEU A 369 14.83 -5.45 10.83
C LEU A 369 15.45 -6.81 10.44
N THR A 370 16.28 -6.81 9.42
CA THR A 370 16.94 -7.99 8.87
C THR A 370 18.33 -8.21 9.48
N LYS A 371 18.85 -9.45 9.40
CA LYS A 371 20.23 -9.80 9.77
C LYS A 371 21.19 -9.71 8.59
N LYS A 372 20.80 -9.03 7.50
CA LYS A 372 21.64 -8.86 6.31
C LYS A 372 22.83 -7.96 6.58
N THR A 373 23.98 -8.36 6.07
CA THR A 373 25.26 -7.65 6.24
C THR A 373 26.03 -7.45 4.93
N GLN A 374 25.39 -7.79 3.80
CA GLN A 374 26.07 -7.77 2.50
C GLN A 374 26.44 -6.37 1.97
N SER A 375 25.87 -5.31 2.55
CA SER A 375 26.20 -3.93 2.23
C SER A 375 25.95 -2.98 3.39
N ASN A 376 26.55 -1.80 3.37
CA ASN A 376 26.32 -0.75 4.36
C ASN A 376 24.85 -0.30 4.37
N PHE A 377 24.17 -0.31 3.23
CA PHE A 377 22.74 -0.01 3.16
C PHE A 377 21.93 -0.91 4.12
N TRP A 378 22.11 -2.22 4.05
CA TRP A 378 21.37 -3.15 4.90
C TRP A 378 21.76 -3.07 6.37
N LEU A 379 23.04 -2.80 6.67
CA LEU A 379 23.51 -2.56 8.04
C LEU A 379 22.83 -1.35 8.65
N ASP A 380 22.82 -0.22 7.94
CA ASP A 380 22.22 1.02 8.43
C ASP A 380 20.69 0.97 8.48
N ALA A 381 20.05 0.35 7.47
CA ALA A 381 18.61 0.15 7.47
C ALA A 381 18.17 -0.72 8.67
N SER A 382 18.89 -1.81 8.96
CA SER A 382 18.61 -2.63 10.14
C SER A 382 18.88 -1.89 11.45
N LYS A 383 19.90 -1.05 11.51
CA LYS A 383 20.17 -0.18 12.66
C LYS A 383 19.02 0.80 12.88
N LYS A 384 18.57 1.49 11.83
CA LYS A 384 17.42 2.40 11.88
C LYS A 384 16.14 1.71 12.34
N ALA A 385 15.88 0.50 11.85
CA ALA A 385 14.76 -0.30 12.30
C ALA A 385 14.84 -0.59 13.81
N ARG A 386 16.03 -0.94 14.33
CA ARG A 386 16.23 -1.17 15.78
C ARG A 386 16.10 0.09 16.63
N GLU A 387 16.33 1.27 16.08
CA GLU A 387 16.16 2.57 16.74
C GLU A 387 14.68 3.01 16.79
N ASN A 388 13.78 2.37 16.02
CA ASN A 388 12.36 2.70 15.99
C ASN A 388 11.66 2.36 17.31
N ASN A 389 10.89 3.29 17.86
CA ASN A 389 10.26 3.16 19.17
C ASN A 389 9.30 1.98 19.30
N LEU A 390 8.47 1.70 18.27
CA LEU A 390 7.55 0.56 18.29
C LEU A 390 8.34 -0.75 18.28
N ILE A 391 9.35 -0.85 17.41
CA ILE A 391 10.19 -2.03 17.30
C ILE A 391 10.98 -2.26 18.59
N GLN A 392 11.52 -1.21 19.21
CA GLN A 392 12.17 -1.32 20.51
C GLN A 392 11.22 -1.86 21.57
N LYS A 393 9.98 -1.36 21.64
CA LYS A 393 8.96 -1.89 22.55
C LYS A 393 8.63 -3.36 22.29
N LEU A 394 8.56 -3.77 21.02
CA LEU A 394 8.34 -5.16 20.65
C LEU A 394 9.52 -6.08 21.02
N LEU A 395 10.76 -5.58 20.97
CA LEU A 395 11.96 -6.37 21.21
C LEU A 395 12.49 -6.26 22.65
N SER A 396 12.10 -5.22 23.42
CA SER A 396 12.68 -4.90 24.74
C SER A 396 12.31 -5.88 25.84
N SER A 397 11.24 -6.64 25.68
CA SER A 397 10.82 -7.66 26.63
C SER A 397 11.03 -9.05 26.05
N LYS A 398 11.40 -10.02 26.90
CA LYS A 398 11.33 -11.45 26.55
C LYS A 398 9.90 -11.87 26.23
N THR A 399 8.96 -10.98 26.39
CA THR A 399 7.53 -11.18 26.20
C THR A 399 7.00 -10.14 25.22
N LEU A 400 6.52 -10.57 24.05
CA LEU A 400 5.87 -9.69 23.10
C LEU A 400 4.56 -9.16 23.69
N ASN A 401 4.43 -7.85 23.76
CA ASN A 401 3.26 -7.21 24.34
C ASN A 401 2.16 -6.95 23.29
N PHE A 402 1.12 -7.77 23.33
CA PHE A 402 -0.07 -7.62 22.49
C PHE A 402 -0.85 -6.33 22.79
N ASP A 403 -0.76 -5.81 24.01
CA ASP A 403 -1.48 -4.61 24.46
C ASP A 403 -1.11 -3.35 23.69
N LEU A 404 0.03 -3.35 23.00
CA LEU A 404 0.42 -2.26 22.09
C LEU A 404 -0.55 -2.09 20.90
N PHE A 405 -1.41 -3.08 20.64
CA PHE A 405 -2.33 -3.14 19.52
C PHE A 405 -3.80 -3.25 19.96
N LYS A 406 -4.10 -3.05 21.25
CA LYS A 406 -5.48 -3.20 21.81
C LYS A 406 -6.49 -2.21 21.24
N ASP A 407 -6.04 -1.02 20.92
CA ASP A 407 -6.89 -0.06 20.25
C ASP A 407 -7.01 -0.52 18.79
N ASN A 408 -8.17 -1.08 18.40
CA ASN A 408 -8.47 -1.64 17.08
C ASN A 408 -8.31 -0.64 15.90
N ASP A 409 -7.54 0.42 16.07
CA ASP A 409 -7.32 1.49 15.09
C ASP A 409 -5.96 1.35 14.36
N HIS A 410 -5.24 0.22 14.57
CA HIS A 410 -4.02 -0.08 13.84
C HIS A 410 -4.31 -0.63 12.45
N TYR A 411 -3.66 -0.05 11.43
CA TYR A 411 -3.75 -0.55 10.05
C TYR A 411 -3.21 -1.97 9.90
N PHE A 412 -2.06 -2.24 10.52
CA PHE A 412 -1.45 -3.56 10.61
C PHE A 412 -1.60 -4.10 12.03
N SER A 413 -2.23 -5.25 12.17
CA SER A 413 -2.46 -5.91 13.46
C SER A 413 -1.18 -6.44 14.09
N PHE A 414 -1.26 -6.89 15.33
CA PHE A 414 -0.16 -7.59 15.99
C PHE A 414 0.32 -8.82 15.20
N LEU A 415 -0.58 -9.56 14.56
CA LEU A 415 -0.23 -10.74 13.77
C LEU A 415 0.61 -10.39 12.54
N ASN A 416 0.36 -9.24 11.91
CA ASN A 416 1.21 -8.76 10.83
C ASN A 416 2.64 -8.53 11.35
N HIS A 417 2.80 -7.88 12.50
CA HIS A 417 4.11 -7.67 13.11
C HIS A 417 4.79 -8.97 13.54
N LEU A 418 4.04 -9.90 14.14
CA LEU A 418 4.55 -11.20 14.55
C LEU A 418 5.04 -12.02 13.35
N ASN A 419 4.32 -11.98 12.22
CA ASN A 419 4.76 -12.65 10.99
C ASN A 419 6.14 -12.16 10.55
N PHE A 420 6.38 -10.85 10.56
CA PHE A 420 7.70 -10.30 10.21
C PHE A 420 8.76 -10.62 11.26
N LEU A 421 8.49 -10.41 12.53
CA LEU A 421 9.44 -10.70 13.60
C LEU A 421 9.93 -12.15 13.56
N GLN A 422 9.04 -13.10 13.27
CA GLN A 422 9.37 -14.51 13.13
C GLN A 422 10.23 -14.79 11.89
N ASN A 423 9.80 -14.31 10.72
CA ASN A 423 10.45 -14.62 9.45
C ASN A 423 11.78 -13.86 9.26
N LEU A 424 11.93 -12.69 9.88
CA LEU A 424 13.19 -11.93 9.93
C LEU A 424 14.17 -12.46 10.99
N ASP A 425 13.78 -13.47 11.78
CA ASP A 425 14.58 -14.01 12.88
C ASP A 425 14.92 -12.93 13.93
N ALA A 426 14.00 -12.03 14.16
CA ALA A 426 14.16 -10.93 15.10
C ALA A 426 13.81 -11.29 16.55
N ILE A 427 13.05 -12.36 16.74
CA ILE A 427 12.69 -12.93 18.05
C ILE A 427 13.38 -14.27 18.25
N ASP A 428 13.88 -14.50 19.44
CA ASP A 428 14.53 -15.77 19.78
C ASP A 428 13.50 -16.85 20.21
N THR A 429 13.97 -18.09 20.33
CA THR A 429 13.16 -19.22 20.77
C THR A 429 12.64 -19.11 22.21
N ASN A 430 13.21 -18.21 23.02
CA ASN A 430 12.81 -17.95 24.40
C ASN A 430 11.80 -16.80 24.53
N THR A 431 11.52 -16.09 23.43
CA THR A 431 10.52 -15.04 23.42
C THR A 431 9.14 -15.62 23.71
N SER A 432 8.45 -15.09 24.69
CA SER A 432 7.05 -15.40 25.00
C SER A 432 6.13 -14.27 24.49
N VAL A 433 4.84 -14.53 24.44
CA VAL A 433 3.83 -13.47 24.18
C VAL A 433 3.14 -13.17 25.50
N SER A 434 3.02 -11.88 25.86
CA SER A 434 2.25 -11.49 27.03
C SER A 434 0.77 -11.79 26.78
N THR A 435 0.19 -12.53 27.71
CA THR A 435 -1.19 -13.02 27.63
C THR A 435 -2.04 -12.51 28.77
N GLU A 436 -1.72 -11.34 29.36
CA GLU A 436 -2.51 -10.79 30.47
C GLU A 436 -4.01 -10.71 30.16
N HIS A 437 -4.37 -10.63 28.86
CA HIS A 437 -5.76 -10.61 28.38
C HIS A 437 -6.24 -11.92 27.79
N TYR A 438 -5.36 -12.89 27.58
CA TYR A 438 -5.72 -14.21 27.06
C TYR A 438 -5.49 -15.24 28.16
N LYS A 439 -6.57 -15.82 28.69
CA LYS A 439 -6.46 -16.95 29.62
C LYS A 439 -5.62 -18.03 28.96
N THR A 440 -4.52 -18.38 29.60
CA THR A 440 -3.42 -19.19 29.08
C THR A 440 -3.73 -20.68 28.88
N ASP A 441 -4.95 -21.10 29.09
CA ASP A 441 -5.32 -22.49 28.87
C ASP A 441 -5.39 -22.77 27.39
N PHE A 442 -4.41 -23.52 26.91
CA PHE A 442 -4.34 -23.97 25.52
C PHE A 442 -5.62 -24.69 25.11
N ASN A 443 -6.45 -24.00 24.31
CA ASN A 443 -7.71 -24.55 23.85
C ASN A 443 -7.50 -25.42 22.61
N TYR A 444 -7.30 -26.72 22.82
CA TYR A 444 -7.12 -27.69 21.76
C TYR A 444 -8.28 -27.72 20.75
N LYS A 445 -9.52 -27.44 21.21
CA LYS A 445 -10.69 -27.37 20.32
C LYS A 445 -10.58 -26.20 19.32
N GLU A 446 -10.09 -25.04 19.76
CA GLU A 446 -9.86 -23.89 18.90
C GLU A 446 -8.78 -24.20 17.85
N LEU A 447 -7.69 -24.83 18.26
CA LEU A 447 -6.63 -25.27 17.34
C LEU A 447 -7.17 -26.25 16.29
N LEU A 448 -8.02 -27.21 16.68
CA LEU A 448 -8.64 -28.16 15.74
C LEU A 448 -9.59 -27.45 14.78
N LYS A 449 -10.38 -26.48 15.24
CA LYS A 449 -11.24 -25.66 14.38
C LYS A 449 -10.39 -24.88 13.36
N SER A 450 -9.31 -24.22 13.81
CA SER A 450 -8.39 -23.50 12.92
C SER A 450 -7.77 -24.41 11.87
N LYS A 451 -7.31 -25.61 12.26
CA LYS A 451 -6.77 -26.58 11.31
C LYS A 451 -7.82 -27.10 10.33
N ALA A 452 -9.03 -27.37 10.78
CA ALA A 452 -10.13 -27.80 9.91
C ALA A 452 -10.53 -26.69 8.91
N TRP A 453 -10.60 -25.45 9.38
CA TRP A 453 -10.84 -24.29 8.54
C TRP A 453 -9.71 -24.12 7.51
N HIS A 454 -8.45 -24.14 7.93
CA HIS A 454 -7.28 -24.11 7.05
C HIS A 454 -7.35 -25.17 5.96
N TYR A 455 -7.57 -26.44 6.37
CA TYR A 455 -7.66 -27.56 5.42
C TYR A 455 -8.79 -27.37 4.40
N SER A 456 -9.97 -26.94 4.85
CA SER A 456 -11.11 -26.68 3.98
C SER A 456 -10.80 -25.58 2.95
N HIS A 457 -10.15 -24.51 3.36
CA HIS A 457 -9.82 -23.39 2.46
C HIS A 457 -8.77 -23.78 1.43
N VAL A 458 -7.71 -24.49 1.84
CA VAL A 458 -6.67 -24.97 0.92
C VAL A 458 -7.25 -25.98 -0.09
N LYS A 459 -8.14 -26.88 0.37
CA LYS A 459 -8.80 -27.88 -0.49
C LYS A 459 -9.70 -27.23 -1.55
N ASN A 460 -10.40 -26.15 -1.19
CA ASN A 460 -11.34 -25.45 -2.07
C ASN A 460 -10.68 -24.37 -2.94
N ALA A 461 -9.39 -24.12 -2.75
CA ALA A 461 -8.65 -23.18 -3.58
C ALA A 461 -8.45 -23.73 -4.99
N VAL A 462 -8.50 -22.82 -5.97
CA VAL A 462 -8.38 -23.13 -7.38
C VAL A 462 -7.06 -22.60 -7.93
N ASP A 463 -6.59 -23.21 -9.02
CA ASP A 463 -5.43 -22.70 -9.76
C ASP A 463 -5.68 -21.25 -10.20
N TYR A 464 -4.74 -20.37 -9.91
CA TYR A 464 -4.93 -18.94 -10.14
C TYR A 464 -5.05 -18.60 -11.62
N LYS A 465 -4.20 -19.18 -12.48
CA LYS A 465 -4.23 -18.94 -13.91
C LYS A 465 -5.58 -19.35 -14.50
N THR A 466 -5.99 -20.58 -14.26
CA THR A 466 -7.27 -21.13 -14.76
C THR A 466 -8.47 -20.34 -14.25
N TYR A 467 -8.43 -19.87 -12.99
CA TYR A 467 -9.50 -19.05 -12.43
C TYR A 467 -9.54 -17.67 -13.05
N TYR A 468 -8.39 -17.03 -13.21
CA TYR A 468 -8.27 -15.69 -13.74
C TYR A 468 -8.69 -15.60 -15.22
N GLU A 469 -8.31 -16.60 -16.03
CA GLU A 469 -8.66 -16.70 -17.45
C GLU A 469 -10.19 -16.72 -17.70
N GLN A 470 -11.00 -17.06 -16.70
CA GLN A 470 -12.48 -17.02 -16.81
C GLN A 470 -13.04 -15.60 -16.87
N PHE A 471 -12.28 -14.56 -16.46
CA PHE A 471 -12.71 -13.17 -16.49
C PHE A 471 -12.18 -12.39 -17.70
N LEU A 472 -11.32 -13.01 -18.49
CA LEU A 472 -10.72 -12.44 -19.70
C LEU A 472 -11.52 -12.78 -20.95
#